data_b56912ab15ad238a3b2c6a152d1962f7
#
_entry.id   b56912ab15ad238a3b2c6a152d1962f7
#
_cell.length_a   1.000
_cell.length_b   1.000
_cell.length_c   1.000
_cell.angle_alpha   90.00
_cell.angle_beta   90.00
_cell.angle_gamma   90.00
#
_symmetry.space_group_name_H-M   'P 1'
#
loop_
_entity.id
_entity.type
_entity.pdbx_description
1 polymer ?
#
loop_
_entity_poly.entity_id
_entity_poly.type
_entity_poly.pdbx_seq_one_letter_code
_entity_poly.pdbx_strand_id
1 'polypeptide(L)'
;TMAKELRKSNDTVQINFITGHSDYISEGYEVAALHYLMKPVKEEKLRSVLDRAVEKLTKNERVLHFEAGGEMVRVPIYQIRYADVLGNDVTVHARTDVTVKMTLGELEKQLDECFYRVGRSALVNLTQISRVTKTEIRLSDGTAIPLPRGAYEGVNRAIINMR
;
A
#
# COMPACT_ATOMS: atom_id res chain seq x y z
N THR A 1 -5.94 9.95 -22.81
CA THR A 1 -5.00 11.03 -22.46
C THR A 1 -3.63 10.48 -22.09
N MET A 2 -2.60 11.29 -22.21
CA MET A 2 -1.22 10.95 -21.85
C MET A 2 -1.10 10.40 -20.40
N ALA A 3 -1.82 10.97 -19.47
CA ALA A 3 -1.82 10.49 -18.06
C ALA A 3 -2.33 9.05 -17.91
N LYS A 4 -3.35 8.65 -18.68
CA LYS A 4 -3.85 7.26 -18.69
C LYS A 4 -2.84 6.28 -19.28
N GLU A 5 -2.14 6.68 -20.33
CA GLU A 5 -1.07 5.86 -20.95
C GLU A 5 0.11 5.71 -19.99
N LEU A 6 0.53 6.81 -19.35
CA LEU A 6 1.58 6.79 -18.34
C LEU A 6 1.24 5.86 -17.18
N ARG A 7 0.00 5.91 -16.67
CA ARG A 7 -0.44 5.02 -15.60
C ARG A 7 -0.45 3.54 -16.00
N LYS A 8 -0.76 3.22 -17.25
CA LYS A 8 -0.69 1.85 -17.75
C LYS A 8 0.73 1.31 -17.82
N SER A 9 1.71 2.18 -18.11
CA SER A 9 3.12 1.79 -18.22
C SER A 9 3.85 1.84 -16.87
N ASN A 10 3.38 2.66 -15.92
CA ASN A 10 3.99 2.84 -14.61
C ASN A 10 2.92 3.19 -13.56
N ASP A 11 2.65 2.25 -12.67
CA ASP A 11 1.65 2.38 -11.61
C ASP A 11 2.15 3.13 -10.36
N THR A 12 3.47 3.30 -10.22
CA THR A 12 4.10 3.95 -9.06
C THR A 12 4.36 5.44 -9.26
N VAL A 13 4.35 5.94 -10.50
CA VAL A 13 4.58 7.35 -10.79
C VAL A 13 3.53 8.24 -10.11
N GLN A 14 3.97 9.34 -9.52
CA GLN A 14 3.08 10.29 -8.89
C GLN A 14 2.61 11.32 -9.92
N ILE A 15 1.30 11.40 -10.12
CA ILE A 15 0.68 12.31 -11.09
C ILE A 15 -0.01 13.44 -10.34
N ASN A 16 0.32 14.67 -10.69
CA ASN A 16 -0.35 15.87 -10.22
C ASN A 16 -0.83 16.66 -11.42
N PHE A 17 -2.07 17.16 -11.37
CA PHE A 17 -2.62 18.03 -12.38
C PHE A 17 -2.56 19.48 -11.96
N ILE A 18 -2.08 20.34 -12.85
CA ILE A 18 -2.12 21.79 -12.71
C ILE A 18 -2.86 22.36 -13.90
N THR A 19 -4.03 22.95 -13.70
CA THR A 19 -4.87 23.41 -14.80
C THR A 19 -5.71 24.64 -14.43
N GLY A 20 -6.08 25.43 -15.45
CA GLY A 20 -7.08 26.49 -15.32
C GLY A 20 -8.53 26.04 -15.55
N HIS A 21 -8.75 24.77 -15.90
CA HIS A 21 -10.06 24.24 -16.24
C HIS A 21 -10.48 23.13 -15.26
N SER A 22 -11.69 23.25 -14.71
CA SER A 22 -12.26 22.29 -13.76
C SER A 22 -12.68 20.95 -14.39
N ASP A 23 -12.81 20.90 -15.71
CA ASP A 23 -13.37 19.75 -16.43
C ASP A 23 -12.47 18.51 -16.39
N TYR A 24 -11.19 18.68 -16.05
CA TYR A 24 -10.22 17.57 -15.94
C TYR A 24 -10.20 16.87 -14.58
N ILE A 25 -11.04 17.27 -13.63
CA ILE A 25 -11.09 16.65 -12.27
C ILE A 25 -11.44 15.16 -12.37
N SER A 26 -12.38 14.80 -13.24
CA SER A 26 -12.78 13.41 -13.45
C SER A 26 -11.64 12.53 -13.98
N GLU A 27 -10.80 13.06 -14.86
CA GLU A 27 -9.61 12.33 -15.37
C GLU A 27 -8.57 12.11 -14.26
N GLY A 28 -8.45 13.02 -13.31
CA GLY A 28 -7.57 12.88 -12.15
C GLY A 28 -7.94 11.67 -11.29
N TYR A 29 -9.22 11.40 -11.08
CA TYR A 29 -9.69 10.23 -10.35
C TYR A 29 -9.39 8.91 -11.09
N GLU A 30 -9.59 8.87 -12.40
CA GLU A 30 -9.36 7.67 -13.20
C GLU A 30 -7.89 7.23 -13.25
N VAL A 31 -6.94 8.16 -13.11
CA VAL A 31 -5.50 7.88 -13.09
C VAL A 31 -4.91 7.86 -11.70
N ALA A 32 -5.74 7.92 -10.66
CA ALA A 32 -5.31 8.01 -9.26
C ALA A 32 -4.26 9.11 -9.06
N ALA A 33 -4.57 10.32 -9.53
CA ALA A 33 -3.71 11.48 -9.36
C ALA A 33 -3.57 11.82 -7.86
N LEU A 34 -2.36 12.18 -7.45
CA LEU A 34 -2.08 12.52 -6.05
C LEU A 34 -2.77 13.82 -5.65
N HIS A 35 -2.73 14.81 -6.52
CA HIS A 35 -3.38 16.10 -6.32
C HIS A 35 -3.81 16.75 -7.62
N TYR A 36 -4.78 17.65 -7.47
CA TYR A 36 -5.32 18.50 -8.51
C TYR A 36 -5.22 19.97 -8.07
N LEU A 37 -4.46 20.78 -8.79
CA LEU A 37 -4.25 22.18 -8.48
C LEU A 37 -4.86 23.08 -9.57
N MET A 38 -5.70 24.02 -9.12
CA MET A 38 -6.27 25.05 -10.01
C MET A 38 -5.32 26.24 -10.14
N LYS A 39 -5.14 26.72 -11.36
CA LYS A 39 -4.44 27.99 -11.61
C LYS A 39 -5.29 29.19 -11.18
N PRO A 40 -4.71 30.23 -10.58
CA PRO A 40 -3.31 30.42 -10.22
C PRO A 40 -2.91 29.59 -8.99
N VAL A 41 -1.75 28.91 -9.07
CA VAL A 41 -1.24 28.05 -7.99
C VAL A 41 -0.40 28.88 -7.02
N LYS A 42 -0.75 28.85 -5.75
CA LYS A 42 0.07 29.44 -4.68
C LYS A 42 1.31 28.58 -4.42
N GLU A 43 2.47 29.21 -4.22
CA GLU A 43 3.73 28.52 -3.98
C GLU A 43 3.66 27.55 -2.81
N GLU A 44 3.06 27.98 -1.70
CA GLU A 44 2.90 27.12 -0.50
C GLU A 44 2.14 25.84 -0.80
N LYS A 45 1.07 25.93 -1.60
CA LYS A 45 0.24 24.79 -1.97
C LYS A 45 0.99 23.85 -2.93
N LEU A 46 1.73 24.40 -3.89
CA LEU A 46 2.57 23.62 -4.78
C LEU A 46 3.66 22.88 -4.00
N ARG A 47 4.34 23.57 -3.10
CA ARG A 47 5.37 22.98 -2.23
C ARG A 47 4.82 21.83 -1.40
N SER A 48 3.68 22.02 -0.74
CA SER A 48 3.01 20.97 0.04
C SER A 48 2.65 19.73 -0.79
N VAL A 49 2.22 19.91 -2.03
CA VAL A 49 1.91 18.80 -2.95
C VAL A 49 3.16 18.07 -3.40
N LEU A 50 4.25 18.79 -3.69
CA LEU A 50 5.54 18.19 -4.04
C LEU A 50 6.13 17.41 -2.87
N ASP A 51 6.07 17.95 -1.64
CA ASP A 51 6.56 17.26 -0.44
C ASP A 51 5.82 15.93 -0.23
N ARG A 52 4.50 15.91 -0.42
CA ARG A 52 3.70 14.67 -0.37
C ARG A 52 4.08 13.67 -1.46
N ALA A 53 4.37 14.14 -2.67
CA ALA A 53 4.81 13.28 -3.76
C ALA A 53 6.16 12.63 -3.43
N VAL A 54 7.11 13.40 -2.92
CA VAL A 54 8.43 12.91 -2.48
C VAL A 54 8.28 11.90 -1.34
N GLU A 55 7.47 12.20 -0.33
CA GLU A 55 7.22 11.30 0.80
C GLU A 55 6.65 9.96 0.32
N LYS A 56 5.69 10.00 -0.61
CA LYS A 56 5.07 8.79 -1.16
C LYS A 56 6.05 7.97 -2.01
N LEU A 57 6.90 8.62 -2.79
CA LEU A 57 7.97 7.96 -3.56
C LEU A 57 9.00 7.32 -2.62
N THR A 58 9.43 8.01 -1.58
CA THR A 58 10.38 7.48 -0.59
C THR A 58 9.82 6.25 0.13
N LYS A 59 8.54 6.25 0.48
CA LYS A 59 7.88 5.06 1.05
C LYS A 59 7.86 3.89 0.06
N ASN A 60 7.61 4.14 -1.21
CA ASN A 60 7.60 3.12 -2.26
C ASN A 60 9.00 2.56 -2.56
N GLU A 61 10.05 3.31 -2.28
CA GLU A 61 11.44 2.89 -2.52
C GLU A 61 12.01 2.00 -1.40
N ARG A 62 11.34 1.90 -0.24
CA ARG A 62 11.78 1.02 0.83
C ARG A 62 11.72 -0.44 0.41
N VAL A 63 12.85 -1.10 0.54
CA VAL A 63 13.04 -2.51 0.18
C VAL A 63 13.44 -3.30 1.41
N LEU A 64 12.77 -4.42 1.66
CA LEU A 64 13.20 -5.41 2.64
C LEU A 64 14.10 -6.46 1.98
N HIS A 65 15.03 -6.99 2.76
CA HIS A 65 15.92 -8.05 2.34
C HIS A 65 15.64 -9.28 3.19
N PHE A 66 15.31 -10.38 2.56
CA PHE A 66 15.02 -11.65 3.20
C PHE A 66 16.04 -12.71 2.77
N GLU A 67 16.53 -13.46 3.72
CA GLU A 67 17.30 -14.67 3.42
C GLU A 67 16.33 -15.85 3.34
N ALA A 68 16.18 -16.42 2.16
CA ALA A 68 15.29 -17.53 1.90
C ALA A 68 15.99 -18.58 1.01
N GLY A 69 16.05 -19.82 1.48
CA GLY A 69 16.65 -20.91 0.71
C GLY A 69 18.13 -20.71 0.38
N GLY A 70 18.88 -19.94 1.17
CA GLY A 70 20.28 -19.62 0.93
C GLY A 70 20.48 -18.45 -0.05
N GLU A 71 19.43 -17.79 -0.45
CA GLU A 71 19.47 -16.63 -1.35
C GLU A 71 18.96 -15.37 -0.64
N MET A 72 19.52 -14.21 -1.00
CA MET A 72 19.04 -12.92 -0.55
C MET A 72 17.97 -12.39 -1.51
N VAL A 73 16.74 -12.31 -1.05
CA VAL A 73 15.59 -11.83 -1.83
C VAL A 73 15.26 -10.40 -1.45
N ARG A 74 15.18 -9.52 -2.44
CA ARG A 74 14.77 -8.12 -2.26
C ARG A 74 13.29 -7.97 -2.55
N VAL A 75 12.54 -7.45 -1.57
CA VAL A 75 11.10 -7.24 -1.70
C VAL A 75 10.76 -5.78 -1.38
N PRO A 76 10.35 -4.99 -2.38
CA PRO A 76 9.83 -3.65 -2.12
C PRO A 76 8.59 -3.71 -1.22
N ILE A 77 8.54 -2.87 -0.19
CA ILE A 77 7.43 -2.89 0.79
C ILE A 77 6.08 -2.67 0.11
N TYR A 78 6.00 -1.79 -0.87
CA TYR A 78 4.74 -1.51 -1.58
C TYR A 78 4.16 -2.72 -2.33
N GLN A 79 4.99 -3.72 -2.66
CA GLN A 79 4.56 -4.96 -3.32
C GLN A 79 3.99 -5.99 -2.34
N ILE A 80 4.22 -5.83 -1.05
CA ILE A 80 3.74 -6.76 -0.02
C ILE A 80 2.22 -6.53 0.17
N ARG A 81 1.45 -7.56 -0.10
CA ARG A 81 0.00 -7.56 0.08
C ARG A 81 -0.38 -7.97 1.49
N TYR A 82 0.20 -9.03 1.98
CA TYR A 82 0.05 -9.53 3.33
C TYR A 82 1.18 -10.51 3.66
N ALA A 83 1.28 -10.89 4.91
CA ALA A 83 2.14 -11.96 5.37
C ALA A 83 1.38 -12.84 6.37
N ASP A 84 1.63 -14.12 6.36
CA ASP A 84 1.01 -15.07 7.28
C ASP A 84 2.02 -16.06 7.85
N VAL A 85 1.64 -16.70 8.95
CA VAL A 85 2.44 -17.72 9.61
C VAL A 85 1.96 -19.09 9.20
N LEU A 86 2.90 -19.93 8.76
CA LEU A 86 2.69 -21.36 8.55
C LEU A 86 3.74 -22.14 9.38
N GLY A 87 3.28 -22.72 10.48
CA GLY A 87 4.20 -23.36 11.43
C GLY A 87 5.10 -22.34 12.13
N ASN A 88 6.42 -22.46 11.93
CA ASN A 88 7.43 -21.55 12.49
C ASN A 88 7.98 -20.56 11.46
N ASP A 89 7.42 -20.55 10.25
CA ASP A 89 7.87 -19.72 9.16
C ASP A 89 6.83 -18.65 8.85
N VAL A 90 7.30 -17.51 8.35
CA VAL A 90 6.45 -16.44 7.82
C VAL A 90 6.56 -16.43 6.31
N THR A 91 5.43 -16.46 5.62
CA THR A 91 5.36 -16.26 4.18
C THR A 91 4.94 -14.82 3.89
N VAL A 92 5.78 -14.10 3.18
CA VAL A 92 5.51 -12.74 2.69
C VAL A 92 4.95 -12.85 1.28
N HIS A 93 3.69 -12.44 1.12
CA HIS A 93 2.99 -12.49 -0.16
C HIS A 93 3.15 -11.16 -0.88
N ALA A 94 4.02 -11.14 -1.87
CA ALA A 94 4.31 -10.01 -2.74
C ALA A 94 4.11 -10.40 -4.21
N ARG A 95 4.83 -9.77 -5.13
CA ARG A 95 4.82 -10.22 -6.54
C ARG A 95 5.29 -11.68 -6.66
N THR A 96 6.30 -12.04 -5.88
CA THR A 96 6.76 -13.42 -5.66
C THR A 96 6.69 -13.69 -4.17
N ASP A 97 6.14 -14.84 -3.79
CA ASP A 97 6.03 -15.21 -2.38
C ASP A 97 7.40 -15.64 -1.84
N VAL A 98 7.72 -15.18 -0.63
CA VAL A 98 8.98 -15.47 0.05
C VAL A 98 8.68 -16.01 1.44
N THR A 99 9.16 -17.22 1.73
CA THR A 99 9.03 -17.85 3.05
C THR A 99 10.35 -17.74 3.81
N VAL A 100 10.28 -17.19 5.01
CA VAL A 100 11.46 -16.88 5.85
C VAL A 100 11.27 -17.35 7.29
N LYS A 101 12.37 -17.73 7.93
CA LYS A 101 12.40 -18.08 9.36
C LYS A 101 12.47 -16.81 10.18
N MET A 102 11.32 -16.29 10.55
CA MET A 102 11.19 -15.15 11.44
C MET A 102 9.80 -15.13 12.08
N THR A 103 9.62 -14.30 13.08
CA THR A 103 8.30 -14.08 13.68
C THR A 103 7.57 -12.95 12.96
N LEU A 104 6.23 -12.95 13.02
CA LEU A 104 5.44 -11.80 12.53
C LEU A 104 5.77 -10.50 13.25
N GLY A 105 6.13 -10.57 14.53
CA GLY A 105 6.55 -9.39 15.30
C GLY A 105 7.86 -8.78 14.79
N GLU A 106 8.80 -9.60 14.34
CA GLU A 106 10.05 -9.12 13.72
C GLU A 106 9.78 -8.49 12.36
N LEU A 107 8.90 -9.09 11.56
CA LEU A 107 8.48 -8.52 10.28
C LEU A 107 7.74 -7.19 10.49
N GLU A 108 6.81 -7.13 11.44
CA GLU A 108 6.02 -5.94 11.76
C GLU A 108 6.90 -4.72 12.08
N LYS A 109 8.01 -4.92 12.79
CA LYS A 109 8.99 -3.86 13.09
C LYS A 109 9.70 -3.29 11.86
N GLN A 110 9.77 -4.05 10.78
CA GLN A 110 10.41 -3.64 9.52
C GLN A 110 9.43 -2.96 8.55
N LEU A 111 8.12 -3.12 8.79
CA LEU A 111 7.05 -2.55 7.98
C LEU A 111 6.66 -1.15 8.48
N ASP A 112 5.83 -0.48 7.71
CA ASP A 112 5.32 0.85 8.03
C ASP A 112 3.86 0.82 8.54
N GLU A 113 3.29 1.99 8.78
CA GLU A 113 1.92 2.18 9.27
C GLU A 113 0.82 1.70 8.31
N CYS A 114 1.17 1.37 7.07
CA CYS A 114 0.23 0.77 6.11
C CYS A 114 -0.11 -0.69 6.43
N PHE A 115 0.64 -1.31 7.33
CA PHE A 115 0.43 -2.70 7.72
C PHE A 115 -0.27 -2.81 9.06
N TYR A 116 -1.23 -3.70 9.13
CA TYR A 116 -2.01 -3.97 10.33
C TYR A 116 -1.98 -5.45 10.68
N ARG A 117 -1.74 -5.73 11.96
CA ARG A 117 -1.72 -7.10 12.46
C ARG A 117 -3.13 -7.61 12.71
N VAL A 118 -3.50 -8.66 12.01
CA VAL A 118 -4.79 -9.34 12.12
C VAL A 118 -4.61 -10.60 12.97
N GLY A 119 -4.98 -10.50 14.24
CA GLY A 119 -4.82 -11.61 15.17
C GLY A 119 -3.35 -12.00 15.40
N ARG A 120 -3.10 -13.30 15.53
CA ARG A 120 -1.76 -13.85 15.79
C ARG A 120 -1.02 -14.31 14.55
N SER A 121 -1.72 -14.47 13.43
CA SER A 121 -1.24 -15.22 12.28
C SER A 121 -1.07 -14.43 11.00
N ALA A 122 -1.50 -13.16 10.93
CA ALA A 122 -1.40 -12.38 9.70
C ALA A 122 -1.07 -10.90 9.93
N LEU A 123 -0.34 -10.32 8.96
CA LEU A 123 -0.13 -8.90 8.75
C LEU A 123 -0.70 -8.54 7.39
N VAL A 124 -1.51 -7.51 7.29
CA VAL A 124 -2.19 -7.12 6.06
C VAL A 124 -1.84 -5.70 5.67
N ASN A 125 -1.54 -5.49 4.41
CA ASN A 125 -1.36 -4.15 3.85
C ASN A 125 -2.73 -3.50 3.65
N LEU A 126 -3.02 -2.48 4.44
CA LEU A 126 -4.30 -1.76 4.41
C LEU A 126 -4.60 -1.12 3.06
N THR A 127 -3.56 -0.73 2.30
CA THR A 127 -3.71 -0.12 0.98
C THR A 127 -4.21 -1.10 -0.08
N GLN A 128 -4.08 -2.40 0.17
CA GLN A 128 -4.47 -3.49 -0.73
C GLN A 128 -5.87 -4.04 -0.45
N ILE A 129 -6.52 -3.56 0.61
CA ILE A 129 -7.85 -4.03 1.00
C ILE A 129 -8.92 -3.43 0.07
N SER A 130 -9.72 -4.29 -0.52
CA SER A 130 -10.90 -3.89 -1.30
C SER A 130 -12.19 -3.95 -0.48
N ARG A 131 -12.27 -4.86 0.50
CA ARG A 131 -13.49 -5.10 1.27
C ARG A 131 -13.18 -5.75 2.62
N VAL A 132 -13.91 -5.35 3.66
CA VAL A 132 -13.86 -5.99 4.98
C VAL A 132 -15.27 -6.41 5.39
N THR A 133 -15.40 -7.65 5.81
CA THR A 133 -16.62 -8.20 6.43
C THR A 133 -16.31 -8.61 7.86
N LYS A 134 -17.31 -9.07 8.61
CA LYS A 134 -17.08 -9.56 9.98
C LYS A 134 -16.26 -10.84 10.06
N THR A 135 -16.08 -11.54 8.94
CA THR A 135 -15.44 -12.87 8.89
C THR A 135 -14.19 -12.92 8.04
N GLU A 136 -14.01 -11.96 7.13
CA GLU A 136 -12.85 -11.93 6.23
C GLU A 136 -12.47 -10.53 5.77
N ILE A 137 -11.20 -10.39 5.42
CA ILE A 137 -10.66 -9.26 4.65
C ILE A 137 -10.45 -9.76 3.21
N ARG A 138 -10.93 -8.98 2.24
CA ARG A 138 -10.68 -9.26 0.83
C ARG A 138 -9.74 -8.23 0.25
N LEU A 139 -8.67 -8.70 -0.36
CA LEU A 139 -7.69 -7.87 -1.04
C LEU A 139 -8.12 -7.55 -2.48
N SER A 140 -7.49 -6.56 -3.09
CA SER A 140 -7.80 -6.11 -4.46
C SER A 140 -7.54 -7.18 -5.53
N ASP A 141 -6.67 -8.15 -5.25
CA ASP A 141 -6.40 -9.31 -6.12
C ASP A 141 -7.38 -10.48 -5.94
N GLY A 142 -8.37 -10.34 -5.04
CA GLY A 142 -9.35 -11.36 -4.73
C GLY A 142 -8.98 -12.30 -3.57
N THR A 143 -7.78 -12.19 -3.01
CA THR A 143 -7.35 -12.99 -1.86
C THR A 143 -8.23 -12.70 -0.65
N ALA A 144 -8.73 -13.75 0.01
CA ALA A 144 -9.51 -13.65 1.24
C ALA A 144 -8.65 -14.07 2.44
N ILE A 145 -8.60 -13.21 3.46
CA ILE A 145 -7.88 -13.45 4.70
C ILE A 145 -8.91 -13.58 5.82
N PRO A 146 -8.94 -14.71 6.53
CA PRO A 146 -9.89 -14.90 7.65
C PRO A 146 -9.69 -13.83 8.72
N LEU A 147 -10.79 -13.26 9.19
CA LEU A 147 -10.79 -12.26 10.24
C LEU A 147 -11.21 -12.90 11.56
N PRO A 148 -10.37 -12.87 12.61
CA PRO A 148 -10.73 -13.36 13.91
C PRO A 148 -11.95 -12.63 14.49
N ARG A 149 -12.73 -13.33 15.28
CA ARG A 149 -13.91 -12.77 15.95
C ARG A 149 -13.50 -11.54 16.80
N GLY A 150 -14.19 -10.42 16.62
CA GLY A 150 -13.92 -9.16 17.32
C GLY A 150 -12.85 -8.27 16.66
N ALA A 151 -12.18 -8.70 15.60
CA ALA A 151 -11.13 -7.92 14.93
C ALA A 151 -11.67 -6.90 13.90
N TYR A 152 -12.94 -7.00 13.54
CA TYR A 152 -13.58 -6.14 12.51
C TYR A 152 -13.45 -4.64 12.79
N GLU A 153 -13.74 -4.22 14.02
CA GLU A 153 -13.68 -2.80 14.39
C GLU A 153 -12.25 -2.25 14.38
N GLY A 154 -11.27 -3.06 14.82
CA GLY A 154 -9.85 -2.68 14.82
C GLY A 154 -9.32 -2.45 13.40
N VAL A 155 -9.65 -3.34 12.48
CA VAL A 155 -9.26 -3.21 11.06
C VAL A 155 -9.89 -1.97 10.43
N ASN A 156 -11.19 -1.76 10.62
CA ASN A 156 -11.87 -0.58 10.07
C ASN A 156 -11.31 0.73 10.64
N ARG A 157 -11.03 0.77 11.93
CA ARG A 157 -10.39 1.93 12.56
C ARG A 157 -9.01 2.20 11.97
N ALA A 158 -8.20 1.16 11.74
CA ALA A 158 -6.90 1.29 11.11
C ALA A 158 -7.00 1.84 9.68
N ILE A 159 -7.97 1.39 8.89
CA ILE A 159 -8.23 1.88 7.53
C ILE A 159 -8.63 3.38 7.56
N ILE A 160 -9.53 3.76 8.47
CA ILE A 160 -9.99 5.16 8.59
C ILE A 160 -8.85 6.08 9.04
N ASN A 161 -7.98 5.61 9.91
CA ASN A 161 -6.86 6.40 10.44
C ASN A 161 -5.63 6.41 9.52
N MET A 162 -5.61 5.60 8.49
CA MET A 162 -4.56 5.58 7.49
C MET A 162 -4.63 6.88 6.66
N ARG A 163 -3.55 7.66 6.71
CA ARG A 163 -3.43 8.93 5.97
C ARG A 163 -2.48 8.83 4.80
#